data_e4576e8bd4d027614b0616ba741958f0
#
_entry.id   e4576e8bd4d027614b0616ba741958f0
#
_cell.length_a   1.000
_cell.length_b   1.000
_cell.length_c   1.000
_cell.angle_alpha   90.00
_cell.angle_beta   90.00
_cell.angle_gamma   90.00
#
_symmetry.space_group_name_H-M   'P 1'
#
loop_
_entity.id
_entity.type
_entity.pdbx_description
1 polymer ?
#
loop_
_entity_poly.entity_id
_entity_poly.type
_entity_poly.pdbx_seq_one_letter_code
_entity_poly.pdbx_strand_id
1 'polypeptide(L)'
;MRKLILTAAALLALCACGGKGGETPGPDDKPVEAKTPGKDLFYKGGTMSFASHLQGFGLTYREAGAGHDPYKSMAEHGANCVRLQLDLVEFAKYEGVAIEWQKYTQVAADAARAKEQGMEIVLTLKPDYDIYTDSGTDHNILPAIWAGKSEAQIGEALYDWVYSSLTKLADAGIYPAIVAVGNEVNVGFLRPSASAAADNARTGRLLSYGFKAVRDYAKKNNPACLSALHIANPARAYDAFSAIINAGGSDFDIVALSYYPGKDIGHSLPGGSFANITKFFPEKNIMVLETAYSFTTGTRDGKWMGDWCSNAYNYPDWDENANEVNYTPAKGRAWLAALAQDIKAAGGVGLITWGTESLPDLQEGKEPGHGTGLYTYPAAWAYGSTWENNSYWDFTDGNNLHEGIDWMKDVK
;
A
#
# COMPACT_ATOMS: atom_id res chain seq x y z
N MET A 1 -4.27 -55.41 -31.99
CA MET A 1 -5.58 -56.01 -31.74
C MET A 1 -6.23 -55.31 -30.55
N ARG A 2 -7.43 -54.83 -30.81
CA ARG A 2 -8.45 -54.26 -29.90
C ARG A 2 -8.08 -53.25 -28.84
N LYS A 3 -8.44 -51.99 -29.13
CA LYS A 3 -8.66 -50.87 -28.24
C LYS A 3 -9.79 -51.16 -27.28
N LEU A 4 -9.60 -50.90 -25.99
CA LEU A 4 -10.70 -50.75 -25.03
C LEU A 4 -10.83 -49.27 -24.69
N ILE A 5 -11.96 -48.69 -25.04
CA ILE A 5 -12.44 -47.38 -24.63
C ILE A 5 -13.22 -47.62 -23.34
N LEU A 6 -12.76 -46.98 -22.24
CA LEU A 6 -13.56 -46.87 -21.01
C LEU A 6 -14.19 -45.49 -20.96
N THR A 7 -15.48 -45.45 -21.16
CA THR A 7 -16.35 -44.30 -20.86
C THR A 7 -16.66 -44.29 -19.37
N ALA A 8 -16.22 -43.25 -18.67
CA ALA A 8 -16.65 -43.01 -17.29
C ALA A 8 -17.92 -42.15 -17.31
N ALA A 9 -19.01 -42.74 -16.87
CA ALA A 9 -20.27 -42.05 -16.65
C ALA A 9 -20.20 -41.31 -15.30
N ALA A 10 -20.43 -40.01 -15.33
CA ALA A 10 -20.56 -39.19 -14.14
C ALA A 10 -21.96 -39.36 -13.55
N LEU A 11 -22.05 -39.91 -12.34
CA LEU A 11 -23.26 -39.90 -11.53
C LEU A 11 -23.39 -38.51 -10.86
N LEU A 12 -24.41 -37.77 -11.26
CA LEU A 12 -24.89 -36.62 -10.49
C LEU A 12 -25.67 -37.16 -9.28
N ALA A 13 -25.09 -36.98 -8.09
CA ALA A 13 -25.81 -37.12 -6.83
C ALA A 13 -26.41 -35.73 -6.48
N LEU A 14 -27.70 -35.58 -6.67
CA LEU A 14 -28.49 -34.48 -6.11
C LEU A 14 -28.63 -34.70 -4.60
N CYS A 15 -27.84 -33.99 -3.80
CA CYS A 15 -28.13 -33.75 -2.40
C CYS A 15 -28.98 -32.50 -2.27
N ALA A 16 -30.27 -32.66 -2.11
CA ALA A 16 -31.17 -31.61 -1.66
C ALA A 16 -30.93 -31.38 -0.16
N CYS A 17 -30.20 -30.34 0.19
CA CYS A 17 -30.21 -29.76 1.52
C CYS A 17 -30.89 -28.39 1.44
N GLY A 18 -31.99 -28.27 2.23
CA GLY A 18 -32.83 -27.08 2.29
C GLY A 18 -32.02 -25.81 2.65
N GLY A 19 -31.81 -24.97 1.69
CA GLY A 19 -31.27 -23.62 1.87
C GLY A 19 -32.39 -22.73 2.40
N LYS A 20 -32.10 -22.00 3.47
CA LYS A 20 -32.86 -20.83 3.88
C LYS A 20 -32.88 -19.87 2.70
N GLY A 21 -34.08 -19.33 2.40
CA GLY A 21 -34.37 -18.53 1.24
C GLY A 21 -33.36 -17.37 1.08
N GLY A 22 -32.72 -17.34 -0.07
CA GLY A 22 -32.14 -16.12 -0.57
C GLY A 22 -33.29 -15.15 -0.81
N GLU A 23 -33.24 -13.99 -0.19
CA GLU A 23 -34.15 -12.89 -0.48
C GLU A 23 -34.03 -12.61 -1.98
N THR A 24 -35.12 -12.83 -2.71
CA THR A 24 -35.24 -12.33 -4.08
C THR A 24 -35.14 -10.80 -4.00
N PRO A 25 -34.30 -10.16 -4.82
CA PRO A 25 -34.22 -8.69 -4.85
C PRO A 25 -35.62 -8.10 -5.01
N GLY A 26 -35.96 -7.14 -4.14
CA GLY A 26 -37.23 -6.44 -4.24
C GLY A 26 -37.30 -5.64 -5.55
N PRO A 27 -38.51 -5.27 -6.02
CA PRO A 27 -38.67 -4.55 -7.26
C PRO A 27 -38.01 -3.15 -7.28
N ASP A 28 -37.52 -2.67 -6.13
CA ASP A 28 -36.83 -1.39 -6.00
C ASP A 28 -35.27 -1.51 -5.91
N ASP A 29 -34.71 -2.73 -5.91
CA ASP A 29 -33.28 -2.96 -5.89
C ASP A 29 -32.68 -2.74 -7.29
N LYS A 30 -32.47 -1.47 -7.64
CA LYS A 30 -31.68 -1.13 -8.82
C LYS A 30 -30.24 -1.55 -8.57
N PRO A 31 -29.54 -2.11 -9.58
CA PRO A 31 -28.10 -2.39 -9.47
C PRO A 31 -27.35 -1.12 -9.04
N VAL A 32 -26.48 -1.25 -8.05
CA VAL A 32 -25.61 -0.14 -7.65
C VAL A 32 -24.64 0.16 -8.78
N GLU A 33 -24.59 1.41 -9.21
CA GLU A 33 -23.66 1.84 -10.25
C GLU A 33 -22.22 1.87 -9.72
N ALA A 34 -21.29 1.42 -10.55
CA ALA A 34 -19.87 1.49 -10.21
C ALA A 34 -19.42 2.95 -10.11
N LYS A 35 -18.62 3.26 -9.06
CA LYS A 35 -18.13 4.62 -8.76
C LYS A 35 -16.68 4.84 -9.20
N THR A 36 -16.00 3.78 -9.64
CA THR A 36 -14.61 3.80 -10.10
C THR A 36 -14.46 3.00 -11.39
N PRO A 37 -13.37 3.19 -12.18
CA PRO A 37 -13.13 2.45 -13.41
C PRO A 37 -12.98 0.93 -13.24
N GLY A 38 -12.60 0.47 -12.04
CA GLY A 38 -12.37 -0.95 -11.79
C GLY A 38 -11.05 -1.46 -12.38
N LYS A 39 -11.01 -2.75 -12.72
CA LYS A 39 -9.77 -3.48 -13.02
C LYS A 39 -9.13 -3.22 -14.40
N ASP A 40 -9.80 -2.50 -15.28
CA ASP A 40 -9.30 -2.25 -16.65
C ASP A 40 -8.33 -1.06 -16.72
N LEU A 41 -8.17 -0.31 -15.62
CA LEU A 41 -7.26 0.81 -15.50
C LEU A 41 -5.90 0.33 -14.99
N PHE A 42 -4.80 0.77 -15.64
CA PHE A 42 -3.46 0.65 -15.04
C PHE A 42 -3.25 1.81 -14.06
N TYR A 43 -3.24 1.49 -12.77
CA TYR A 43 -3.06 2.45 -11.69
C TYR A 43 -1.61 2.89 -11.59
N LYS A 44 -1.35 4.18 -11.62
CA LYS A 44 -0.03 4.78 -11.50
C LYS A 44 -0.08 6.01 -10.61
N GLY A 45 0.75 6.00 -9.58
CA GLY A 45 0.71 7.04 -8.56
C GLY A 45 1.73 6.84 -7.45
N GLY A 46 1.48 7.48 -6.34
CA GLY A 46 2.34 7.40 -5.17
C GLY A 46 1.55 7.45 -3.87
N THR A 47 2.22 7.13 -2.77
CA THR A 47 1.68 7.33 -1.44
C THR A 47 1.64 8.83 -1.12
N MET A 48 0.52 9.30 -0.54
CA MET A 48 0.30 10.71 -0.22
C MET A 48 -0.28 10.90 1.20
N SER A 49 -0.03 9.93 2.08
CA SER A 49 -0.64 9.91 3.43
C SER A 49 -0.15 11.02 4.35
N PHE A 50 1.01 11.61 4.06
CA PHE A 50 1.64 12.62 4.91
C PHE A 50 1.56 14.04 4.34
N ALA A 51 1.18 14.23 3.09
CA ALA A 51 1.26 15.51 2.40
C ALA A 51 0.56 16.65 3.15
N SER A 52 -0.71 16.47 3.53
CA SER A 52 -1.46 17.49 4.27
C SER A 52 -0.92 17.72 5.67
N HIS A 53 -0.41 16.67 6.32
CA HIS A 53 0.21 16.76 7.63
C HIS A 53 1.47 17.63 7.57
N LEU A 54 2.38 17.38 6.62
CA LEU A 54 3.59 18.17 6.39
C LEU A 54 3.26 19.63 6.07
N GLN A 55 2.24 19.88 5.25
CA GLN A 55 1.76 21.24 4.98
C GLN A 55 1.23 21.92 6.24
N GLY A 56 0.58 21.19 7.15
CA GLY A 56 0.12 21.69 8.44
C GLY A 56 1.25 22.18 9.35
N PHE A 57 2.47 21.68 9.15
CA PHE A 57 3.69 22.12 9.82
C PHE A 57 4.44 23.22 9.04
N GLY A 58 3.85 23.74 7.96
CA GLY A 58 4.42 24.85 7.21
C GLY A 58 5.37 24.46 6.08
N LEU A 59 5.54 23.15 5.82
CA LEU A 59 6.30 22.71 4.65
C LEU A 59 5.53 23.04 3.38
N THR A 60 6.26 23.49 2.38
CA THR A 60 5.67 23.91 1.11
C THR A 60 6.21 23.05 -0.02
N TYR A 61 5.32 22.38 -0.73
CA TYR A 61 5.59 21.76 -2.02
C TYR A 61 5.65 22.86 -3.08
N ARG A 62 6.62 22.79 -3.99
CA ARG A 62 6.82 23.80 -5.03
C ARG A 62 6.89 23.17 -6.41
N GLU A 63 6.48 23.93 -7.40
CA GLU A 63 6.68 23.61 -8.81
C GLU A 63 7.11 24.88 -9.53
N ALA A 64 8.19 24.82 -10.30
CA ALA A 64 8.81 25.98 -10.94
C ALA A 64 9.08 27.17 -9.99
N GLY A 65 9.47 26.88 -8.76
CA GLY A 65 9.79 27.86 -7.72
C GLY A 65 8.59 28.44 -6.95
N ALA A 66 7.38 28.18 -7.38
CA ALA A 66 6.13 28.63 -6.71
C ALA A 66 5.52 27.53 -5.84
N GLY A 67 4.85 27.90 -4.74
CA GLY A 67 4.05 26.96 -3.95
C GLY A 67 2.95 26.32 -4.82
N HIS A 68 2.86 25.00 -4.78
CA HIS A 68 1.89 24.27 -5.57
C HIS A 68 1.21 23.16 -4.75
N ASP A 69 -0.02 22.83 -5.09
CA ASP A 69 -0.74 21.71 -4.44
C ASP A 69 -0.13 20.38 -4.87
N PRO A 70 0.37 19.52 -3.96
CA PRO A 70 1.03 18.29 -4.34
C PRO A 70 0.09 17.27 -5.01
N TYR A 71 -1.20 17.27 -4.70
CA TYR A 71 -2.17 16.41 -5.40
C TYR A 71 -2.38 16.86 -6.84
N LYS A 72 -2.39 18.18 -7.06
CA LYS A 72 -2.47 18.76 -8.39
C LYS A 72 -1.22 18.45 -9.20
N SER A 73 -0.02 18.63 -8.61
CA SER A 73 1.24 18.21 -9.27
C SER A 73 1.21 16.74 -9.67
N MET A 74 0.79 15.84 -8.77
CA MET A 74 0.66 14.41 -9.09
C MET A 74 -0.20 14.18 -10.33
N ALA A 75 -1.40 14.76 -10.38
CA ALA A 75 -2.34 14.60 -11.49
C ALA A 75 -1.80 15.20 -12.80
N GLU A 76 -1.24 16.41 -12.77
CA GLU A 76 -0.65 17.09 -13.92
C GLU A 76 0.55 16.33 -14.50
N HIS A 77 1.22 15.53 -13.66
CA HIS A 77 2.32 14.65 -14.07
C HIS A 77 1.91 13.20 -14.36
N GLY A 78 0.62 12.95 -14.50
CA GLY A 78 0.08 11.70 -15.04
C GLY A 78 -0.30 10.65 -14.01
N ALA A 79 -0.28 10.96 -12.72
CA ALA A 79 -0.90 10.11 -11.71
C ALA A 79 -2.41 10.01 -11.98
N ASN A 80 -2.94 8.80 -11.89
CA ASN A 80 -4.37 8.55 -11.93
C ASN A 80 -4.91 7.99 -10.62
N CYS A 81 -4.04 7.77 -9.65
CA CYS A 81 -4.42 7.37 -8.31
C CYS A 81 -3.43 7.89 -7.26
N VAL A 82 -3.85 7.87 -6.00
CA VAL A 82 -2.97 8.01 -4.83
C VAL A 82 -3.23 6.87 -3.88
N ARG A 83 -2.19 6.44 -3.17
CA ARG A 83 -2.33 5.52 -2.05
C ARG A 83 -2.42 6.31 -0.75
N LEU A 84 -3.45 5.99 0.04
CA LEU A 84 -3.65 6.52 1.38
C LEU A 84 -3.73 5.35 2.36
N GLN A 85 -3.28 5.56 3.60
CA GLN A 85 -3.39 4.58 4.67
C GLN A 85 -4.30 5.12 5.77
N LEU A 86 -5.21 4.26 6.24
CA LEU A 86 -6.08 4.52 7.38
C LEU A 86 -5.77 3.53 8.48
N ASP A 87 -5.35 4.03 9.64
CA ASP A 87 -5.02 3.23 10.80
C ASP A 87 -6.21 3.10 11.77
N LEU A 88 -6.35 1.93 12.39
CA LEU A 88 -7.29 1.73 13.48
C LEU A 88 -6.81 2.45 14.74
N VAL A 89 -5.50 2.39 15.02
CA VAL A 89 -4.90 3.02 16.19
C VAL A 89 -4.48 4.43 15.83
N GLU A 90 -5.21 5.40 16.34
CA GLU A 90 -4.87 6.80 16.16
C GLU A 90 -3.79 7.21 17.17
N PHE A 91 -2.64 7.63 16.68
CA PHE A 91 -1.62 8.25 17.51
C PHE A 91 -2.08 9.65 17.90
N ALA A 92 -2.28 9.89 19.20
CA ALA A 92 -2.79 11.17 19.63
C ALA A 92 -1.72 12.26 19.65
N LYS A 93 -0.49 11.91 20.04
CA LYS A 93 0.65 12.83 20.15
C LYS A 93 1.97 12.09 20.15
N TYR A 94 2.99 12.71 19.59
CA TYR A 94 4.39 12.38 19.77
C TYR A 94 5.13 13.61 20.30
N GLU A 95 5.85 13.47 21.41
CA GLU A 95 6.56 14.58 22.07
C GLU A 95 5.72 15.87 22.23
N GLY A 96 4.42 15.72 22.47
CA GLY A 96 3.51 16.86 22.61
C GLY A 96 2.90 17.38 21.32
N VAL A 97 3.36 16.92 20.17
CA VAL A 97 2.85 17.29 18.84
C VAL A 97 1.68 16.40 18.47
N ALA A 98 0.57 16.99 18.02
CA ALA A 98 -0.57 16.25 17.52
C ALA A 98 -0.22 15.56 16.19
N ILE A 99 -0.52 14.27 16.10
CA ILE A 99 -0.34 13.48 14.89
C ILE A 99 -1.67 13.41 14.16
N GLU A 100 -1.71 13.90 12.94
CA GLU A 100 -2.95 13.98 12.15
C GLU A 100 -2.97 13.03 10.94
N TRP A 101 -1.81 12.49 10.53
CA TRP A 101 -1.81 11.54 9.40
C TRP A 101 -2.47 10.22 9.78
N GLN A 102 -2.96 9.50 8.76
CA GLN A 102 -3.57 8.19 8.88
C GLN A 102 -4.83 8.11 9.76
N LYS A 103 -5.29 9.24 10.29
CA LYS A 103 -6.61 9.34 10.94
C LYS A 103 -7.71 9.45 9.90
N TYR A 104 -8.89 8.97 10.26
CA TYR A 104 -10.04 9.04 9.36
C TYR A 104 -10.29 10.45 8.79
N THR A 105 -10.26 11.47 9.63
CA THR A 105 -10.53 12.86 9.21
C THR A 105 -9.51 13.36 8.20
N GLN A 106 -8.23 13.05 8.41
CA GLN A 106 -7.16 13.43 7.49
C GLN A 106 -7.24 12.62 6.19
N VAL A 107 -7.40 11.30 6.30
CA VAL A 107 -7.53 10.42 5.12
C VAL A 107 -8.73 10.82 4.26
N ALA A 108 -9.86 11.18 4.86
CA ALA A 108 -11.03 11.66 4.13
C ALA A 108 -10.75 13.00 3.42
N ALA A 109 -10.06 13.93 4.08
CA ALA A 109 -9.68 15.21 3.49
C ALA A 109 -8.68 15.02 2.33
N ASP A 110 -7.67 14.17 2.50
CA ASP A 110 -6.69 13.85 1.46
C ASP A 110 -7.31 13.13 0.26
N ALA A 111 -8.22 12.20 0.53
CA ALA A 111 -8.98 11.54 -0.53
C ALA A 111 -9.87 12.51 -1.31
N ALA A 112 -10.49 13.49 -0.65
CA ALA A 112 -11.26 14.53 -1.32
C ALA A 112 -10.39 15.38 -2.24
N ARG A 113 -9.20 15.82 -1.79
CA ARG A 113 -8.21 16.54 -2.61
C ARG A 113 -7.80 15.75 -3.85
N ALA A 114 -7.48 14.46 -3.67
CA ALA A 114 -7.12 13.60 -4.80
C ALA A 114 -8.26 13.47 -5.81
N LYS A 115 -9.49 13.30 -5.34
CA LYS A 115 -10.68 13.20 -6.19
C LYS A 115 -10.99 14.50 -6.93
N GLU A 116 -10.76 15.66 -6.34
CA GLU A 116 -10.86 16.96 -7.01
C GLU A 116 -9.91 17.05 -8.21
N GLN A 117 -8.79 16.34 -8.19
CA GLN A 117 -7.85 16.22 -9.30
C GLN A 117 -8.16 15.05 -10.25
N GLY A 118 -9.27 14.33 -10.04
CA GLY A 118 -9.66 13.20 -10.89
C GLY A 118 -8.90 11.91 -10.63
N MET A 119 -8.20 11.80 -9.50
CA MET A 119 -7.44 10.60 -9.13
C MET A 119 -8.29 9.62 -8.32
N GLU A 120 -8.06 8.33 -8.56
CA GLU A 120 -8.65 7.24 -7.79
C GLU A 120 -7.92 7.03 -6.45
N ILE A 121 -8.62 6.40 -5.52
CA ILE A 121 -8.06 6.12 -4.20
C ILE A 121 -7.71 4.63 -4.08
N VAL A 122 -6.46 4.35 -3.80
CA VAL A 122 -5.95 3.05 -3.34
C VAL A 122 -5.81 3.16 -1.82
N LEU A 123 -6.66 2.46 -1.09
CA LEU A 123 -6.74 2.58 0.36
C LEU A 123 -6.11 1.37 1.05
N THR A 124 -5.13 1.58 1.90
CA THR A 124 -4.65 0.57 2.85
C THR A 124 -5.34 0.77 4.20
N LEU A 125 -6.03 -0.26 4.67
CA LEU A 125 -6.62 -0.30 6.00
C LEU A 125 -5.69 -1.06 6.94
N LYS A 126 -5.05 -0.37 7.89
CA LYS A 126 -4.07 -0.94 8.83
C LYS A 126 -4.71 -1.09 10.21
N PRO A 127 -5.22 -2.30 10.55
CA PRO A 127 -5.88 -2.56 11.84
C PRO A 127 -4.91 -2.77 12.99
N ASP A 128 -3.67 -3.06 12.69
CA ASP A 128 -2.56 -3.30 13.59
C ASP A 128 -1.67 -2.06 13.73
N TYR A 129 -0.69 -2.14 14.61
CA TYR A 129 0.26 -1.06 14.81
C TYR A 129 1.70 -1.60 14.88
N ASP A 130 2.65 -0.70 14.70
CA ASP A 130 4.06 -1.00 14.79
C ASP A 130 4.64 -0.45 16.09
N ILE A 131 5.58 -1.19 16.67
CA ILE A 131 6.37 -0.72 17.81
C ILE A 131 7.79 -0.47 17.32
N TYR A 132 8.24 0.75 17.47
CA TYR A 132 9.59 1.15 17.16
C TYR A 132 10.44 1.06 18.42
N THR A 133 11.60 0.41 18.33
CA THR A 133 12.55 0.24 19.43
C THR A 133 13.96 0.57 18.97
N ASP A 134 14.87 0.76 19.91
CA ASP A 134 16.30 1.01 19.60
C ASP A 134 16.95 -0.14 18.80
N SER A 135 16.36 -1.32 18.82
CA SER A 135 16.86 -2.52 18.14
C SER A 135 16.17 -2.84 16.82
N GLY A 136 15.15 -2.06 16.43
CA GLY A 136 14.37 -2.27 15.21
C GLY A 136 12.89 -2.01 15.37
N THR A 137 12.12 -2.46 14.39
CA THR A 137 10.66 -2.30 14.37
C THR A 137 9.96 -3.65 14.49
N ASP A 138 9.03 -3.73 15.42
CA ASP A 138 8.08 -4.84 15.52
C ASP A 138 6.79 -4.47 14.80
N HIS A 139 6.55 -5.10 13.66
CA HIS A 139 5.43 -4.77 12.79
C HIS A 139 4.14 -5.53 13.14
N ASN A 140 3.00 -4.90 12.83
CA ASN A 140 1.68 -5.54 12.70
C ASN A 140 1.18 -6.21 13.99
N ILE A 141 1.25 -5.50 15.11
CA ILE A 141 0.85 -6.00 16.44
C ILE A 141 -0.64 -5.74 16.68
N LEU A 142 -1.28 -6.68 17.37
CA LEU A 142 -2.68 -6.59 17.75
C LEU A 142 -2.93 -5.37 18.67
N PRO A 143 -3.86 -4.46 18.32
CA PRO A 143 -4.14 -3.29 19.14
C PRO A 143 -4.75 -3.65 20.49
N ALA A 144 -4.44 -2.84 21.51
CA ALA A 144 -4.88 -3.06 22.89
C ALA A 144 -6.40 -3.16 23.03
N ILE A 145 -7.17 -2.46 22.18
CA ILE A 145 -8.64 -2.51 22.17
C ILE A 145 -9.20 -3.88 21.77
N TRP A 146 -8.38 -4.73 21.16
CA TRP A 146 -8.72 -6.11 20.81
C TRP A 146 -8.01 -7.15 21.67
N ALA A 147 -7.20 -6.73 22.63
CA ALA A 147 -6.50 -7.63 23.54
C ALA A 147 -7.49 -8.51 24.32
N GLY A 148 -7.13 -9.77 24.56
CA GLY A 148 -7.96 -10.75 25.27
C GLY A 148 -9.14 -11.33 24.46
N LYS A 149 -9.38 -10.87 23.24
CA LYS A 149 -10.39 -11.46 22.34
C LYS A 149 -9.89 -12.79 21.76
N SER A 150 -10.81 -13.73 21.55
CA SER A 150 -10.52 -14.92 20.76
C SER A 150 -10.25 -14.56 19.30
N GLU A 151 -9.63 -15.44 18.52
CA GLU A 151 -9.35 -15.21 17.10
C GLU A 151 -10.65 -14.90 16.30
N ALA A 152 -11.74 -15.61 16.56
CA ALA A 152 -13.02 -15.32 15.93
C ALA A 152 -13.56 -13.93 16.28
N GLN A 153 -13.46 -13.52 17.55
CA GLN A 153 -13.86 -12.18 17.98
C GLN A 153 -12.97 -11.07 17.39
N ILE A 154 -11.69 -11.35 17.16
CA ILE A 154 -10.80 -10.44 16.44
C ILE A 154 -11.23 -10.33 14.97
N GLY A 155 -11.57 -11.47 14.34
CA GLY A 155 -12.10 -11.49 12.97
C GLY A 155 -13.37 -10.67 12.81
N GLU A 156 -14.34 -10.83 13.72
CA GLU A 156 -15.59 -10.05 13.76
C GLU A 156 -15.29 -8.55 13.92
N ALA A 157 -14.41 -8.19 14.87
CA ALA A 157 -14.01 -6.80 15.09
C ALA A 157 -13.29 -6.20 13.85
N LEU A 158 -12.48 -6.99 13.16
CA LEU A 158 -11.85 -6.59 11.91
C LEU A 158 -12.90 -6.34 10.81
N TYR A 159 -13.86 -7.24 10.66
CA TYR A 159 -14.97 -7.05 9.72
C TYR A 159 -15.71 -5.74 10.00
N ASP A 160 -16.13 -5.52 11.25
CA ASP A 160 -16.90 -4.35 11.65
C ASP A 160 -16.11 -3.05 11.41
N TRP A 161 -14.83 -3.05 11.72
CA TRP A 161 -13.99 -1.88 11.50
C TRP A 161 -13.77 -1.58 10.01
N VAL A 162 -13.44 -2.58 9.21
CA VAL A 162 -13.27 -2.43 7.75
C VAL A 162 -14.55 -1.94 7.11
N TYR A 163 -15.68 -2.60 7.38
CA TYR A 163 -16.97 -2.23 6.80
C TYR A 163 -17.42 -0.82 7.19
N SER A 164 -17.28 -0.48 8.49
CA SER A 164 -17.68 0.86 8.97
C SER A 164 -16.78 1.96 8.44
N SER A 165 -15.47 1.73 8.32
CA SER A 165 -14.52 2.70 7.76
C SER A 165 -14.84 3.01 6.29
N LEU A 166 -15.08 1.98 5.49
CA LEU A 166 -15.45 2.12 4.08
C LEU A 166 -16.82 2.79 3.92
N THR A 167 -17.78 2.46 4.77
CA THR A 167 -19.10 3.08 4.74
C THR A 167 -19.03 4.57 5.08
N LYS A 168 -18.28 4.95 6.11
CA LYS A 168 -18.05 6.35 6.46
C LYS A 168 -17.40 7.15 5.32
N LEU A 169 -16.46 6.54 4.59
CA LEU A 169 -15.85 7.18 3.42
C LEU A 169 -16.89 7.36 2.30
N ALA A 170 -17.73 6.35 2.06
CA ALA A 170 -18.79 6.43 1.07
C ALA A 170 -19.84 7.50 1.42
N ASP A 171 -20.21 7.65 2.70
CA ASP A 171 -21.10 8.71 3.20
C ASP A 171 -20.50 10.11 2.94
N ALA A 172 -19.17 10.22 2.92
CA ALA A 172 -18.44 11.43 2.53
C ALA A 172 -18.22 11.55 1.01
N GLY A 173 -18.81 10.66 0.19
CA GLY A 173 -18.66 10.66 -1.27
C GLY A 173 -17.34 10.10 -1.77
N ILE A 174 -16.58 9.41 -0.92
CA ILE A 174 -15.28 8.81 -1.25
C ILE A 174 -15.46 7.31 -1.44
N TYR A 175 -15.11 6.82 -2.63
CA TYR A 175 -15.28 5.43 -3.03
C TYR A 175 -13.91 4.88 -3.47
N PRO A 176 -13.16 4.17 -2.59
CA PRO A 176 -11.88 3.60 -2.99
C PRO A 176 -12.01 2.63 -4.16
N ALA A 177 -11.09 2.72 -5.11
CA ALA A 177 -10.99 1.80 -6.24
C ALA A 177 -10.38 0.45 -5.82
N ILE A 178 -9.38 0.51 -4.94
CA ILE A 178 -8.69 -0.66 -4.39
C ILE A 178 -8.61 -0.51 -2.88
N VAL A 179 -8.86 -1.61 -2.17
CA VAL A 179 -8.73 -1.68 -0.71
C VAL A 179 -7.79 -2.85 -0.34
N ALA A 180 -6.65 -2.52 0.25
CA ALA A 180 -5.79 -3.49 0.89
C ALA A 180 -6.14 -3.60 2.39
N VAL A 181 -6.36 -4.80 2.89
CA VAL A 181 -6.59 -5.06 4.31
C VAL A 181 -5.28 -5.52 4.94
N GLY A 182 -4.70 -4.65 5.76
CA GLY A 182 -3.35 -4.79 6.29
C GLY A 182 -2.26 -4.28 5.33
N ASN A 183 -1.07 -4.11 5.88
CA ASN A 183 0.15 -3.74 5.16
C ASN A 183 1.19 -4.83 5.36
N GLU A 184 1.76 -5.36 4.27
CA GLU A 184 2.83 -6.37 4.32
C GLU A 184 2.56 -7.55 5.28
N VAL A 185 1.37 -8.11 5.17
CA VAL A 185 0.79 -9.04 6.16
C VAL A 185 1.57 -10.34 6.37
N ASN A 186 2.51 -10.67 5.48
CA ASN A 186 3.37 -11.85 5.62
C ASN A 186 4.49 -11.70 6.65
N VAL A 187 4.83 -10.47 7.05
CA VAL A 187 5.75 -10.22 8.18
C VAL A 187 5.02 -10.30 9.53
N GLY A 188 3.71 -10.47 9.49
CA GLY A 188 2.78 -10.61 10.60
C GLY A 188 1.47 -9.86 10.31
N PHE A 189 0.39 -10.27 10.95
CA PHE A 189 -0.89 -9.57 10.89
C PHE A 189 -1.63 -9.74 12.20
N LEU A 190 -1.89 -8.63 12.89
CA LEU A 190 -2.52 -8.64 14.20
C LEU A 190 -1.83 -9.61 15.17
N ARG A 191 -0.50 -9.62 15.18
CA ARG A 191 0.28 -10.51 16.04
C ARG A 191 -0.08 -10.30 17.50
N PRO A 192 -0.23 -11.36 18.30
CA PRO A 192 -0.65 -11.21 19.70
C PRO A 192 0.37 -10.47 20.56
N SER A 193 1.64 -10.42 20.15
CA SER A 193 2.71 -9.65 20.79
C SER A 193 3.86 -9.39 19.82
N ALA A 194 4.74 -8.48 20.18
CA ALA A 194 5.98 -8.19 19.45
C ALA A 194 6.87 -9.43 19.28
N SER A 195 6.95 -10.30 20.27
CA SER A 195 7.74 -11.53 20.23
C SER A 195 7.06 -12.69 19.50
N ALA A 196 5.79 -12.57 19.11
CA ALA A 196 5.11 -13.62 18.37
C ALA A 196 5.63 -13.68 16.93
N ALA A 197 5.93 -14.88 16.44
CA ALA A 197 6.28 -15.08 15.04
C ALA A 197 5.09 -14.77 14.12
N ALA A 198 5.38 -14.42 12.86
CA ALA A 198 4.38 -14.35 11.81
C ALA A 198 3.73 -15.72 11.60
N ASP A 199 2.40 -15.75 11.51
CA ASP A 199 1.60 -16.95 11.25
C ASP A 199 0.66 -16.67 10.05
N ASN A 200 1.08 -17.08 8.87
CA ASN A 200 0.33 -16.87 7.64
C ASN A 200 -1.01 -17.62 7.62
N ALA A 201 -1.13 -18.74 8.33
CA ALA A 201 -2.40 -19.45 8.42
C ALA A 201 -3.41 -18.68 9.28
N ARG A 202 -2.97 -18.16 10.43
CA ARG A 202 -3.79 -17.26 11.25
C ARG A 202 -4.12 -15.96 10.48
N THR A 203 -3.15 -15.40 9.78
CA THR A 203 -3.35 -14.25 8.89
C THR A 203 -4.46 -14.51 7.88
N GLY A 204 -4.46 -15.68 7.21
CA GLY A 204 -5.50 -16.06 6.25
C GLY A 204 -6.90 -16.15 6.88
N ARG A 205 -7.01 -16.77 8.06
CA ARG A 205 -8.30 -16.84 8.77
C ARG A 205 -8.84 -15.46 9.15
N LEU A 206 -7.98 -14.56 9.62
CA LEU A 206 -8.39 -13.19 9.97
C LEU A 206 -8.72 -12.36 8.72
N LEU A 207 -7.90 -12.44 7.67
CA LEU A 207 -8.15 -11.72 6.42
C LEU A 207 -9.45 -12.15 5.73
N SER A 208 -9.93 -13.37 5.94
CA SER A 208 -11.23 -13.80 5.42
C SER A 208 -12.38 -12.89 5.89
N TYR A 209 -12.33 -12.42 7.14
CA TYR A 209 -13.30 -11.45 7.67
C TYR A 209 -13.12 -10.07 7.03
N GLY A 210 -11.88 -9.61 6.88
CA GLY A 210 -11.59 -8.32 6.25
C GLY A 210 -12.02 -8.27 4.79
N PHE A 211 -11.69 -9.30 3.99
CA PHE A 211 -12.12 -9.37 2.59
C PHE A 211 -13.64 -9.49 2.46
N LYS A 212 -14.29 -10.26 3.34
CA LYS A 212 -15.75 -10.30 3.38
C LYS A 212 -16.35 -8.90 3.60
N ALA A 213 -15.77 -8.10 4.50
CA ALA A 213 -16.22 -6.73 4.74
C ALA A 213 -16.06 -5.85 3.49
N VAL A 214 -14.94 -5.97 2.76
CA VAL A 214 -14.74 -5.25 1.49
C VAL A 214 -15.78 -5.68 0.45
N ARG A 215 -16.07 -6.99 0.32
CA ARG A 215 -17.11 -7.49 -0.61
C ARG A 215 -18.50 -6.99 -0.27
N ASP A 216 -18.88 -7.05 0.99
CA ASP A 216 -20.20 -6.57 1.44
C ASP A 216 -20.35 -5.05 1.23
N TYR A 217 -19.27 -4.28 1.48
CA TYR A 217 -19.21 -2.87 1.14
C TYR A 217 -19.33 -2.64 -0.37
N ALA A 218 -18.53 -3.35 -1.17
CA ALA A 218 -18.50 -3.18 -2.62
C ALA A 218 -19.87 -3.43 -3.23
N LYS A 219 -20.52 -4.52 -2.83
CA LYS A 219 -21.88 -4.87 -3.31
C LYS A 219 -22.88 -3.75 -3.06
N LYS A 220 -22.76 -3.03 -1.95
CA LYS A 220 -23.71 -1.99 -1.55
C LYS A 220 -23.36 -0.60 -2.09
N ASN A 221 -22.08 -0.26 -2.19
CA ASN A 221 -21.65 1.10 -2.39
C ASN A 221 -20.84 1.33 -3.67
N ASN A 222 -19.99 0.37 -4.07
CA ASN A 222 -19.10 0.49 -5.24
C ASN A 222 -18.72 -0.87 -5.82
N PRO A 223 -19.53 -1.45 -6.72
CA PRO A 223 -19.29 -2.78 -7.30
C PRO A 223 -17.94 -2.95 -8.02
N ALA A 224 -17.27 -1.85 -8.39
CA ALA A 224 -15.96 -1.87 -9.03
C ALA A 224 -14.80 -1.86 -8.04
N CYS A 225 -15.06 -1.77 -6.72
CA CYS A 225 -14.03 -1.79 -5.71
C CYS A 225 -13.33 -3.17 -5.66
N LEU A 226 -12.01 -3.16 -5.82
CA LEU A 226 -11.18 -4.35 -5.76
C LEU A 226 -10.54 -4.49 -4.37
N SER A 227 -10.33 -5.73 -3.94
CA SER A 227 -9.58 -6.04 -2.72
C SER A 227 -8.17 -6.50 -3.06
N ALA A 228 -7.19 -6.12 -2.22
CA ALA A 228 -5.79 -6.49 -2.39
C ALA A 228 -5.24 -7.20 -1.15
N LEU A 229 -4.45 -8.24 -1.39
CA LEU A 229 -3.61 -8.88 -0.38
C LEU A 229 -2.18 -8.40 -0.58
N HIS A 230 -1.66 -7.63 0.39
CA HIS A 230 -0.36 -6.97 0.31
C HIS A 230 0.71 -7.69 1.12
N ILE A 231 1.80 -8.06 0.47
CA ILE A 231 2.95 -8.69 1.12
C ILE A 231 4.26 -7.95 0.81
N ALA A 232 5.18 -8.03 1.79
CA ALA A 232 6.58 -7.69 1.59
C ALA A 232 7.29 -8.79 0.79
N ASN A 233 8.27 -8.39 0.00
CA ASN A 233 9.18 -9.26 -0.73
C ASN A 233 8.53 -10.31 -1.64
N PRO A 234 8.47 -10.07 -2.97
CA PRO A 234 7.89 -10.98 -3.94
C PRO A 234 8.47 -12.40 -3.94
N ALA A 235 9.72 -12.58 -3.50
CA ALA A 235 10.33 -13.91 -3.38
C ALA A 235 9.56 -14.84 -2.42
N ARG A 236 8.81 -14.26 -1.48
CA ARG A 236 7.96 -14.98 -0.53
C ARG A 236 6.54 -15.18 -1.02
N ALA A 237 6.21 -14.69 -2.23
CA ALA A 237 4.84 -14.69 -2.72
C ALA A 237 4.21 -16.08 -2.70
N TYR A 238 4.88 -17.10 -3.24
CA TYR A 238 4.29 -18.43 -3.36
C TYR A 238 3.96 -19.03 -1.99
N ASP A 239 4.88 -19.01 -1.05
CA ASP A 239 4.70 -19.58 0.27
C ASP A 239 3.67 -18.80 1.10
N ALA A 240 3.81 -17.48 1.13
CA ALA A 240 2.93 -16.62 1.93
C ALA A 240 1.49 -16.67 1.41
N PHE A 241 1.28 -16.44 0.11
CA PHE A 241 -0.07 -16.48 -0.47
C PHE A 241 -0.69 -17.87 -0.37
N SER A 242 0.07 -18.95 -0.62
CA SER A 242 -0.46 -20.31 -0.49
C SER A 242 -0.93 -20.61 0.92
N ALA A 243 -0.15 -20.22 1.94
CA ALA A 243 -0.53 -20.43 3.34
C ALA A 243 -1.77 -19.59 3.72
N ILE A 244 -1.83 -18.33 3.30
CA ILE A 244 -2.96 -17.43 3.55
C ILE A 244 -4.23 -17.93 2.85
N ILE A 245 -4.14 -18.30 1.56
CA ILE A 245 -5.25 -18.79 0.74
C ILE A 245 -5.80 -20.09 1.31
N ASN A 246 -4.92 -21.06 1.63
CA ASN A 246 -5.31 -22.37 2.17
C ASN A 246 -6.00 -22.25 3.53
N ALA A 247 -5.73 -21.18 4.27
CA ALA A 247 -6.38 -20.91 5.55
C ALA A 247 -7.69 -20.11 5.44
N GLY A 248 -8.14 -19.78 4.22
CA GLY A 248 -9.42 -19.10 3.96
C GLY A 248 -9.30 -17.64 3.51
N GLY A 249 -8.09 -17.05 3.50
CA GLY A 249 -7.86 -15.67 3.03
C GLY A 249 -7.77 -15.58 1.51
N SER A 250 -8.71 -16.14 0.75
CA SER A 250 -8.64 -16.26 -0.71
C SER A 250 -9.48 -15.25 -1.49
N ASP A 251 -10.41 -14.55 -0.82
CA ASP A 251 -11.35 -13.64 -1.48
C ASP A 251 -10.78 -12.22 -1.69
N PHE A 252 -9.69 -12.16 -2.44
CA PHE A 252 -9.09 -10.90 -2.91
C PHE A 252 -8.92 -10.93 -4.44
N ASP A 253 -8.76 -9.75 -5.05
CA ASP A 253 -8.63 -9.58 -6.51
C ASP A 253 -7.18 -9.37 -6.93
N ILE A 254 -6.35 -8.77 -6.07
CA ILE A 254 -5.02 -8.28 -6.40
C ILE A 254 -3.96 -8.89 -5.49
N VAL A 255 -2.95 -9.51 -6.10
CA VAL A 255 -1.66 -9.82 -5.48
C VAL A 255 -0.85 -8.53 -5.44
N ALA A 256 -0.79 -7.88 -4.27
CA ALA A 256 -0.08 -6.62 -4.09
C ALA A 256 1.27 -6.86 -3.40
N LEU A 257 2.31 -6.19 -3.89
CA LEU A 257 3.68 -6.47 -3.55
C LEU A 257 4.43 -5.19 -3.16
N SER A 258 5.23 -5.24 -2.10
CA SER A 258 6.35 -4.32 -1.93
C SER A 258 7.55 -4.88 -2.67
N TYR A 259 8.06 -4.14 -3.65
CA TYR A 259 9.16 -4.57 -4.48
C TYR A 259 10.29 -3.54 -4.45
N TYR A 260 11.32 -3.85 -3.67
CA TYR A 260 12.54 -3.06 -3.55
C TYR A 260 13.73 -3.90 -3.98
N PRO A 261 13.99 -3.98 -5.29
CA PRO A 261 15.10 -4.75 -5.82
C PRO A 261 16.42 -4.07 -5.43
N GLY A 262 17.26 -4.80 -4.74
CA GLY A 262 18.54 -4.27 -4.34
C GLY A 262 19.32 -5.21 -3.44
N LYS A 263 20.59 -4.89 -3.23
CA LYS A 263 21.57 -5.77 -2.56
C LYS A 263 21.23 -6.03 -1.09
N ASP A 264 20.75 -5.01 -0.38
CA ASP A 264 20.56 -5.09 1.07
C ASP A 264 19.15 -5.49 1.50
N ILE A 265 18.11 -5.11 0.73
CA ILE A 265 16.74 -5.55 0.99
C ILE A 265 16.45 -6.89 0.32
N GLY A 266 17.13 -7.19 -0.79
CA GLY A 266 17.12 -8.51 -1.41
C GLY A 266 15.75 -8.94 -1.95
N HIS A 267 14.88 -8.00 -2.26
CA HIS A 267 13.61 -8.30 -2.90
C HIS A 267 13.88 -8.82 -4.31
N SER A 268 13.52 -10.05 -4.57
CA SER A 268 13.65 -10.67 -5.89
C SER A 268 12.32 -11.22 -6.38
N LEU A 269 12.18 -11.23 -7.70
CA LEU A 269 10.99 -11.84 -8.32
C LEU A 269 11.20 -13.37 -8.46
N PRO A 270 10.19 -14.18 -8.20
CA PRO A 270 10.25 -15.62 -8.47
C PRO A 270 10.62 -15.88 -9.93
N GLY A 271 11.75 -16.60 -10.14
CA GLY A 271 12.27 -16.86 -11.48
C GLY A 271 12.57 -15.60 -12.31
N GLY A 272 12.82 -14.46 -11.63
CA GLY A 272 13.24 -13.20 -12.26
C GLY A 272 12.13 -12.43 -13.01
N SER A 273 10.85 -12.76 -12.83
CA SER A 273 9.78 -12.14 -13.63
C SER A 273 8.43 -12.06 -12.92
N PHE A 274 7.72 -10.95 -13.06
CA PHE A 274 6.31 -10.79 -12.67
C PHE A 274 5.40 -11.82 -13.37
N ALA A 275 5.70 -12.21 -14.60
CA ALA A 275 4.93 -13.20 -15.34
C ALA A 275 4.87 -14.57 -14.63
N ASN A 276 5.85 -14.92 -13.80
CA ASN A 276 5.80 -16.15 -13.01
C ASN A 276 4.78 -16.05 -11.88
N ILE A 277 4.60 -14.86 -11.30
CA ILE A 277 3.58 -14.62 -10.29
C ILE A 277 2.19 -14.72 -10.93
N THR A 278 2.00 -14.11 -12.11
CA THR A 278 0.73 -14.21 -12.87
C THR A 278 0.39 -15.65 -13.21
N LYS A 279 1.38 -16.46 -13.62
CA LYS A 279 1.15 -17.90 -13.90
C LYS A 279 0.75 -18.69 -12.68
N PHE A 280 1.26 -18.34 -11.51
CA PHE A 280 0.94 -19.00 -10.26
C PHE A 280 -0.44 -18.60 -9.73
N PHE A 281 -0.85 -17.36 -9.97
CA PHE A 281 -2.17 -16.82 -9.55
C PHE A 281 -2.98 -16.34 -10.77
N PRO A 282 -3.38 -17.23 -11.69
CA PRO A 282 -3.96 -16.84 -12.98
C PRO A 282 -5.29 -16.09 -12.88
N GLU A 283 -6.00 -16.26 -11.76
CA GLU A 283 -7.28 -15.59 -11.48
C GLU A 283 -7.12 -14.26 -10.73
N LYS A 284 -5.87 -13.83 -10.45
CA LYS A 284 -5.58 -12.62 -9.70
C LYS A 284 -4.84 -11.61 -10.56
N ASN A 285 -5.11 -10.33 -10.33
CA ASN A 285 -4.27 -9.27 -10.88
C ASN A 285 -3.00 -9.11 -10.04
N ILE A 286 -1.95 -8.52 -10.62
CA ILE A 286 -0.72 -8.18 -9.91
C ILE A 286 -0.60 -6.67 -9.84
N MET A 287 -0.12 -6.16 -8.70
CA MET A 287 0.20 -4.75 -8.49
C MET A 287 1.46 -4.62 -7.64
N VAL A 288 2.36 -3.74 -8.00
CA VAL A 288 3.38 -3.26 -7.07
C VAL A 288 2.77 -2.09 -6.30
N LEU A 289 2.53 -2.31 -5.01
CA LEU A 289 1.87 -1.35 -4.12
C LEU A 289 2.88 -0.47 -3.37
N GLU A 290 4.14 -0.92 -3.33
CA GLU A 290 5.27 -0.16 -2.80
C GLU A 290 6.54 -0.44 -3.59
N THR A 291 7.17 0.63 -4.02
CA THR A 291 8.55 0.68 -4.52
C THR A 291 9.06 2.11 -4.42
N ALA A 292 10.36 2.30 -4.57
CA ALA A 292 10.94 3.62 -4.60
C ALA A 292 12.22 3.65 -5.44
N TYR A 293 12.58 4.82 -5.91
CA TYR A 293 13.88 5.13 -6.48
C TYR A 293 14.36 6.46 -5.91
N SER A 294 15.52 6.45 -5.27
CA SER A 294 16.10 7.67 -4.71
C SER A 294 16.58 8.60 -5.82
N PHE A 295 16.27 9.88 -5.71
CA PHE A 295 16.75 10.88 -6.66
C PHE A 295 18.14 11.43 -6.30
N THR A 296 18.61 11.21 -5.07
CA THR A 296 19.89 11.68 -4.56
C THR A 296 20.40 10.79 -3.41
N THR A 297 21.70 10.78 -3.18
CA THR A 297 22.32 10.21 -1.96
C THR A 297 22.52 11.27 -0.87
N GLY A 298 22.24 12.53 -1.17
CA GLY A 298 22.32 13.61 -0.21
C GLY A 298 21.26 13.47 0.88
N THR A 299 21.60 13.92 2.08
CA THR A 299 20.68 14.06 3.19
C THR A 299 20.71 15.51 3.66
N ARG A 300 19.59 16.05 4.08
CA ARG A 300 19.55 17.44 4.54
C ARG A 300 20.05 17.59 5.98
N ASP A 301 19.90 16.58 6.78
CA ASP A 301 20.30 16.58 8.18
C ASP A 301 21.64 15.90 8.46
N GLY A 302 22.32 15.41 7.43
CA GLY A 302 23.59 14.68 7.54
C GLY A 302 23.47 13.32 8.21
N LYS A 303 22.24 12.84 8.43
CA LYS A 303 21.96 11.54 9.06
C LYS A 303 21.31 10.58 8.09
N TRP A 304 21.96 9.49 7.88
CA TRP A 304 21.61 8.43 6.93
C TRP A 304 20.59 7.44 7.51
N MET A 305 19.60 7.91 8.22
CA MET A 305 18.72 7.03 8.96
C MET A 305 17.30 7.09 8.43
N GLY A 306 16.71 5.93 8.27
CA GLY A 306 15.34 5.79 7.84
C GLY A 306 15.15 5.64 6.34
N ASP A 307 16.18 5.87 5.54
CA ASP A 307 16.12 5.71 4.08
C ASP A 307 16.40 4.27 3.66
N TRP A 308 15.70 3.33 4.25
CA TRP A 308 15.82 1.91 3.88
C TRP A 308 15.57 1.67 2.40
N CYS A 309 14.72 2.52 1.81
CA CYS A 309 14.42 2.48 0.39
C CYS A 309 15.40 3.31 -0.45
N SER A 310 16.23 4.11 0.17
CA SER A 310 17.22 4.98 -0.49
C SER A 310 18.65 4.52 -0.30
N ASN A 311 18.85 3.38 0.35
CA ASN A 311 20.17 2.82 0.46
C ASN A 311 20.76 2.59 -0.94
N ALA A 312 21.93 3.20 -1.19
CA ALA A 312 22.65 3.15 -2.46
C ALA A 312 22.78 1.71 -3.04
N TYR A 313 22.83 0.71 -2.19
CA TYR A 313 22.94 -0.69 -2.57
C TYR A 313 21.64 -1.32 -3.10
N ASN A 314 20.52 -0.63 -3.06
CA ASN A 314 19.21 -1.20 -3.40
C ASN A 314 18.83 -1.05 -4.87
N TYR A 315 19.69 -0.46 -5.71
CA TYR A 315 19.31 -0.11 -7.07
C TYR A 315 20.19 -0.74 -8.15
N PRO A 316 19.64 -1.02 -9.34
CA PRO A 316 20.35 -1.67 -10.42
C PRO A 316 21.60 -0.92 -10.92
N ASP A 317 21.67 0.38 -10.65
CA ASP A 317 22.76 1.26 -11.10
C ASP A 317 23.96 1.28 -10.14
N TRP A 318 23.97 0.41 -9.12
CA TRP A 318 25.11 0.33 -8.23
C TRP A 318 26.36 -0.19 -8.95
N ASP A 319 27.41 0.62 -8.95
CA ASP A 319 28.73 0.24 -9.42
C ASP A 319 29.60 -0.16 -8.22
N GLU A 320 29.80 -1.45 -8.03
CA GLU A 320 30.62 -1.98 -6.92
C GLU A 320 32.09 -1.50 -6.98
N ASN A 321 32.57 -1.14 -8.16
CA ASN A 321 33.93 -0.66 -8.37
C ASN A 321 34.09 0.83 -8.12
N ALA A 322 33.02 1.60 -8.34
CA ALA A 322 33.03 3.05 -8.13
C ALA A 322 32.69 3.45 -6.69
N ASN A 323 32.13 2.56 -5.87
CA ASN A 323 31.60 2.86 -4.54
C ASN A 323 30.62 4.04 -4.51
N GLU A 324 30.07 4.41 -5.66
CA GLU A 324 29.16 5.52 -5.82
C GLU A 324 27.98 5.12 -6.69
N VAL A 325 26.80 5.46 -6.24
CA VAL A 325 25.60 5.39 -7.09
C VAL A 325 25.28 6.80 -7.53
N ASN A 326 25.22 6.97 -8.82
CA ASN A 326 24.85 8.26 -9.40
C ASN A 326 23.34 8.29 -9.58
N TYR A 327 22.60 8.49 -8.48
CA TYR A 327 21.16 8.70 -8.50
C TYR A 327 20.85 10.07 -9.11
N THR A 328 19.86 10.07 -9.98
CA THR A 328 19.31 11.30 -10.54
C THR A 328 17.80 11.14 -10.75
N PRO A 329 17.04 12.25 -10.75
CA PRO A 329 15.63 12.21 -11.13
C PRO A 329 15.36 11.55 -12.47
N ALA A 330 16.20 11.81 -13.49
CA ALA A 330 16.08 11.22 -14.83
C ALA A 330 16.23 9.70 -14.82
N LYS A 331 17.18 9.16 -14.05
CA LYS A 331 17.34 7.71 -13.90
C LYS A 331 16.14 7.08 -13.17
N GLY A 332 15.65 7.74 -12.11
CA GLY A 332 14.44 7.31 -11.40
C GLY A 332 13.23 7.25 -12.33
N ARG A 333 13.04 8.28 -13.15
CA ARG A 333 12.01 8.30 -14.20
C ARG A 333 12.11 7.12 -15.15
N ALA A 334 13.28 6.88 -15.71
CA ALA A 334 13.51 5.79 -16.67
C ALA A 334 13.28 4.42 -16.02
N TRP A 335 13.79 4.21 -14.81
CA TRP A 335 13.64 2.96 -14.09
C TRP A 335 12.19 2.65 -13.71
N LEU A 336 11.47 3.61 -13.13
CA LEU A 336 10.06 3.45 -12.74
C LEU A 336 9.17 3.22 -13.98
N ALA A 337 9.45 3.90 -15.09
CA ALA A 337 8.72 3.68 -16.33
C ALA A 337 8.94 2.26 -16.88
N ALA A 338 10.19 1.76 -16.87
CA ALA A 338 10.51 0.41 -17.28
C ALA A 338 9.84 -0.64 -16.38
N LEU A 339 9.91 -0.45 -15.06
CA LEU A 339 9.25 -1.32 -14.10
C LEU A 339 7.73 -1.37 -14.31
N ALA A 340 7.10 -0.24 -14.53
CA ALA A 340 5.67 -0.17 -14.82
C ALA A 340 5.30 -0.91 -16.12
N GLN A 341 6.14 -0.82 -17.14
CA GLN A 341 5.96 -1.56 -18.40
C GLN A 341 6.11 -3.08 -18.20
N ASP A 342 7.07 -3.51 -17.40
CA ASP A 342 7.27 -4.94 -17.09
C ASP A 342 6.07 -5.51 -16.31
N ILE A 343 5.55 -4.77 -15.33
CA ILE A 343 4.34 -5.13 -14.61
C ILE A 343 3.15 -5.24 -15.56
N LYS A 344 2.97 -4.25 -16.42
CA LYS A 344 1.87 -4.21 -17.40
C LYS A 344 1.98 -5.34 -18.43
N ALA A 345 3.19 -5.63 -18.93
CA ALA A 345 3.44 -6.75 -19.84
C ALA A 345 3.15 -8.12 -19.20
N ALA A 346 3.29 -8.23 -17.89
CA ALA A 346 2.92 -9.41 -17.14
C ALA A 346 1.41 -9.51 -16.82
N GLY A 347 0.59 -8.56 -17.29
CA GLY A 347 -0.84 -8.48 -16.98
C GLY A 347 -1.15 -7.81 -15.65
N GLY A 348 -0.19 -7.09 -15.08
CA GLY A 348 -0.39 -6.34 -13.85
C GLY A 348 -1.19 -5.06 -14.04
N VAL A 349 -1.78 -4.56 -12.95
CA VAL A 349 -2.75 -3.45 -12.97
C VAL A 349 -2.24 -2.16 -12.35
N GLY A 350 -1.02 -2.10 -11.81
CA GLY A 350 -0.53 -0.83 -11.28
C GLY A 350 0.83 -0.87 -10.61
N LEU A 351 1.35 0.35 -10.43
CA LEU A 351 2.59 0.68 -9.73
C LEU A 351 2.37 1.92 -8.87
N ILE A 352 2.64 1.79 -7.58
CA ILE A 352 2.59 2.87 -6.59
C ILE A 352 3.99 3.06 -5.99
N THR A 353 4.45 4.29 -5.93
CA THR A 353 5.71 4.64 -5.26
C THR A 353 5.49 4.97 -3.78
N TRP A 354 6.51 4.70 -2.97
CA TRP A 354 6.55 5.00 -1.55
C TRP A 354 7.51 6.16 -1.26
N GLY A 355 7.17 6.97 -0.24
CA GLY A 355 7.96 8.15 0.12
C GLY A 355 7.76 9.33 -0.84
N THR A 356 6.76 9.24 -1.70
CA THR A 356 6.46 10.18 -2.79
C THR A 356 6.42 11.64 -2.32
N GLU A 357 5.76 11.89 -1.19
CA GLU A 357 5.50 13.20 -0.61
C GLU A 357 6.48 13.61 0.51
N SER A 358 7.45 12.74 0.81
CA SER A 358 8.33 12.94 1.96
C SER A 358 9.19 14.20 1.79
N LEU A 359 9.08 15.09 2.74
CA LEU A 359 9.92 16.29 2.84
C LEU A 359 10.58 16.34 4.21
N PRO A 360 11.88 16.69 4.29
CA PRO A 360 12.57 16.83 5.56
C PRO A 360 11.98 17.98 6.36
N ASP A 361 11.66 17.70 7.61
CA ASP A 361 11.26 18.73 8.56
C ASP A 361 12.50 19.37 9.19
N LEU A 362 12.79 20.59 8.75
CA LEU A 362 13.82 21.40 9.35
C LEU A 362 13.20 22.66 9.92
N GLN A 363 12.74 22.58 11.14
CA GLN A 363 12.42 23.79 11.89
C GLN A 363 13.72 24.47 12.34
N GLU A 364 13.87 25.73 11.99
CA GLU A 364 15.05 26.53 12.38
C GLU A 364 15.26 26.47 13.90
N GLY A 365 16.46 26.09 14.32
CA GLY A 365 16.83 25.96 15.73
C GLY A 365 16.35 24.72 16.45
N LYS A 366 15.75 23.75 15.75
CA LYS A 366 15.42 22.44 16.27
C LYS A 366 16.18 21.33 15.54
N GLU A 367 16.42 20.24 16.23
CA GLU A 367 16.93 19.03 15.58
C GLU A 367 15.96 18.58 14.49
N PRO A 368 16.44 18.07 13.35
CA PRO A 368 15.59 17.57 12.28
C PRO A 368 14.60 16.52 12.77
N GLY A 369 13.39 16.57 12.26
CA GLY A 369 12.32 15.61 12.60
C GLY A 369 11.51 15.98 13.84
N HIS A 370 11.93 16.94 14.63
CA HIS A 370 11.14 17.44 15.76
C HIS A 370 10.04 18.39 15.30
N GLY A 371 8.83 17.95 15.37
CA GLY A 371 7.67 18.79 15.12
C GLY A 371 6.62 18.20 14.20
N THR A 372 7.00 17.46 13.15
CA THR A 372 6.02 16.86 12.25
C THR A 372 5.44 15.55 12.77
N GLY A 373 6.10 14.91 13.76
CA GLY A 373 5.70 13.59 14.25
C GLY A 373 5.88 12.46 13.24
N LEU A 374 6.49 12.71 12.06
CA LEU A 374 6.84 11.67 11.10
C LEU A 374 7.93 10.73 11.62
N TYR A 375 8.58 11.12 12.70
CA TYR A 375 9.62 10.36 13.36
C TYR A 375 9.11 9.83 14.67
N THR A 376 8.57 8.64 14.62
CA THR A 376 8.19 7.88 15.81
C THR A 376 9.29 6.92 16.24
N TYR A 377 10.50 7.08 15.71
CA TYR A 377 11.63 6.25 16.12
C TYR A 377 12.20 6.70 17.44
N PRO A 378 12.50 5.79 18.37
CA PRO A 378 13.21 6.10 19.60
C PRO A 378 14.56 6.74 19.33
N ALA A 379 15.08 7.45 20.32
CA ALA A 379 16.18 8.40 20.25
C ALA A 379 17.46 7.98 19.50
N ALA A 380 17.74 6.70 19.32
CA ALA A 380 18.91 6.25 18.58
C ALA A 380 18.77 6.37 17.05
N TRP A 381 17.51 6.44 16.55
CA TRP A 381 17.16 6.52 15.14
C TRP A 381 16.48 7.87 14.79
N ALA A 382 16.38 8.75 15.74
CA ALA A 382 15.38 9.80 15.86
C ALA A 382 15.66 11.08 15.11
N TYR A 383 16.58 11.17 14.17
CA TYR A 383 16.99 12.48 13.68
C TYR A 383 17.20 12.55 12.17
N GLY A 384 16.33 11.95 11.39
CA GLY A 384 16.41 12.05 9.96
C GLY A 384 15.04 11.98 9.30
N SER A 385 14.85 12.57 8.12
CA SER A 385 13.62 12.38 7.38
C SER A 385 13.62 11.05 6.67
N THR A 386 12.76 10.17 7.12
CA THR A 386 12.51 8.90 6.46
C THR A 386 12.04 9.14 5.03
N TRP A 387 12.71 8.49 4.05
CA TRP A 387 12.35 8.50 2.64
C TRP A 387 12.38 9.85 1.90
N GLU A 388 13.03 10.88 2.46
CA GLU A 388 13.19 12.16 1.76
C GLU A 388 13.83 12.04 0.38
N ASN A 389 14.75 11.07 0.24
CA ASN A 389 15.43 10.78 -1.02
C ASN A 389 14.53 10.17 -2.10
N ASN A 390 13.38 9.62 -1.71
CA ASN A 390 12.41 9.01 -2.61
C ASN A 390 11.32 9.99 -3.06
N SER A 391 11.30 11.17 -2.47
CA SER A 391 10.34 12.23 -2.78
C SER A 391 10.45 12.69 -4.22
N TYR A 392 9.34 13.12 -4.80
CA TYR A 392 9.37 13.85 -6.07
C TYR A 392 9.68 15.33 -5.90
N TRP A 393 9.75 15.80 -4.67
CA TRP A 393 10.13 17.19 -4.36
C TRP A 393 11.53 17.24 -3.78
N ASP A 394 12.41 17.87 -4.52
CA ASP A 394 13.83 17.99 -4.19
C ASP A 394 14.05 18.96 -3.01
N PHE A 395 14.36 18.39 -1.87
CA PHE A 395 14.67 19.17 -0.67
C PHE A 395 15.98 19.98 -0.80
N THR A 396 16.86 19.63 -1.73
CA THR A 396 18.09 20.36 -2.00
C THR A 396 17.87 21.59 -2.86
N ASP A 397 16.72 21.63 -3.57
CA ASP A 397 16.26 22.75 -4.41
C ASP A 397 14.98 23.38 -3.86
N GLY A 398 14.92 23.61 -2.57
CA GLY A 398 13.80 24.30 -1.92
C GLY A 398 12.45 23.60 -2.04
N ASN A 399 12.43 22.29 -2.10
CA ASN A 399 11.25 21.44 -2.30
C ASN A 399 10.58 21.64 -3.67
N ASN A 400 11.36 21.92 -4.71
CA ASN A 400 10.83 21.95 -6.07
C ASN A 400 10.59 20.54 -6.61
N LEU A 401 9.52 20.40 -7.37
CA LEU A 401 9.20 19.18 -8.09
C LEU A 401 10.28 18.87 -9.13
N HIS A 402 10.73 17.62 -9.19
CA HIS A 402 11.72 17.18 -10.17
C HIS A 402 11.13 16.20 -11.20
N GLU A 403 11.81 16.04 -12.34
CA GLU A 403 11.35 15.24 -13.47
C GLU A 403 11.14 13.74 -13.20
N GLY A 404 11.61 13.23 -12.07
CA GLY A 404 11.39 11.84 -11.67
C GLY A 404 9.92 11.44 -11.63
N ILE A 405 9.03 12.37 -11.31
CA ILE A 405 7.58 12.16 -11.29
C ILE A 405 7.00 11.81 -12.68
N ASP A 406 7.64 12.27 -13.75
CA ASP A 406 7.13 12.13 -15.12
C ASP A 406 7.13 10.69 -15.67
N TRP A 407 7.68 9.71 -14.92
CA TRP A 407 7.53 8.30 -15.27
C TRP A 407 6.06 7.93 -15.52
N MET A 408 5.15 8.59 -14.82
CA MET A 408 3.71 8.35 -14.94
C MET A 408 3.15 8.82 -16.28
N LYS A 409 3.74 9.86 -16.89
CA LYS A 409 3.41 10.29 -18.27
C LYS A 409 3.95 9.33 -19.32
N ASP A 410 5.09 8.68 -19.05
CA ASP A 410 5.77 7.78 -19.99
C ASP A 410 5.06 6.41 -20.11
N VAL A 411 4.22 6.07 -19.14
CA VAL A 411 3.44 4.82 -19.12
C VAL A 411 2.03 5.08 -19.66
N LYS A 412 1.76 4.55 -20.85
CA LYS A 412 0.46 4.68 -21.54
C LYS A 412 -0.49 3.56 -21.17
#